data_8342dfefdf8026fd4ff125400234aa34
#
_entry.id   8342dfefdf8026fd4ff125400234aa34
#
_cell.length_a   1.000
_cell.length_b   1.000
_cell.length_c   1.000
_cell.angle_alpha   90.00
_cell.angle_beta   90.00
_cell.angle_gamma   90.00
#
_symmetry.space_group_name_H-M   'P 1'
#
loop_
_entity.id
_entity.type
_entity.pdbx_description
1 polymer ?
#
loop_
_entity_poly.entity_id
_entity_poly.type
_entity_poly.pdbx_seq_one_letter_code
_entity_poly.pdbx_strand_id
1 'polypeptide(L)'
;MNYWGITGTNGKTTTTWITAAFIDAVPGRKCGYVTTVEVFDGAKRFYTGYTTPPLAQLREIFAAMEANGCTDCVMEVSSHAIHQHRTGDTVFSGGAFTNLSEDHLDYHKTMEAYIDAKLDFARQIAAAHRAAPDAGRRELPPYVVCLDGGYGREMFNAVGNLAVNVIAVTRGSGDARGARPAYDLTGLQLVGDYNQSNVLVAAALAEAAGVTHGAIQSVIPTLKPRWGRLELVENPQVKAKVYVDFAHTPDGLEKVLGAARGEMEKSARSASCPSPHLWVVFGAGGDRDPMKRPLMGEACARLADRLVVTSDNPRSEDPEKIIESILVGVRRIKGDATFLSRVGVRRIKGDATFLSREEKSPAVFVEPDRAKAISLALSSAAAGDVVIIAGKGHETTQEVKGVKYPFDDREAVRAYKGDSV
;
A
#
# COMPACT_ATOMS: atom_id res chain seq x y z
N MET A 1 22.89 -4.34 16.59
CA MET A 1 21.57 -3.78 16.18
C MET A 1 20.57 -4.91 16.02
N ASN A 2 19.29 -4.74 16.41
CA ASN A 2 18.23 -5.73 16.18
C ASN A 2 17.61 -5.52 14.79
N TYR A 3 17.32 -6.61 14.08
CA TYR A 3 16.70 -6.56 12.76
C TYR A 3 15.29 -7.14 12.78
N TRP A 4 14.30 -6.42 12.26
CA TRP A 4 12.90 -6.79 12.21
C TRP A 4 12.43 -6.78 10.76
N GLY A 5 11.91 -7.90 10.28
CA GLY A 5 11.51 -8.01 8.86
C GLY A 5 10.00 -8.12 8.69
N ILE A 6 9.46 -7.43 7.68
CA ILE A 6 8.03 -7.44 7.39
C ILE A 6 7.80 -7.89 5.95
N THR A 7 7.04 -8.97 5.77
CA THR A 7 6.65 -9.50 4.47
C THR A 7 5.13 -9.48 4.29
N GLY A 8 4.70 -9.66 3.06
CA GLY A 8 3.29 -9.69 2.65
C GLY A 8 3.11 -9.12 1.24
N THR A 9 1.90 -9.13 0.69
CA THR A 9 1.61 -8.46 -0.60
C THR A 9 1.45 -6.96 -0.37
N ASN A 10 0.53 -6.56 0.47
CA ASN A 10 0.19 -5.17 0.77
C ASN A 10 0.52 -4.82 2.24
N GLY A 11 0.68 -3.54 2.55
CA GLY A 11 0.87 -3.05 3.92
C GLY A 11 2.30 -3.06 4.45
N LYS A 12 3.27 -3.69 3.77
CA LYS A 12 4.68 -3.76 4.22
C LYS A 12 5.25 -2.40 4.60
N THR A 13 5.22 -1.44 3.68
CA THR A 13 5.75 -0.08 3.88
C THR A 13 5.14 0.59 5.10
N THR A 14 3.80 0.58 5.17
CA THR A 14 3.05 1.19 6.27
C THR A 14 3.40 0.54 7.60
N THR A 15 3.38 -0.79 7.68
CA THR A 15 3.72 -1.53 8.90
C THR A 15 5.18 -1.29 9.31
N THR A 16 6.13 -1.22 8.36
CA THR A 16 7.55 -0.97 8.62
C THR A 16 7.78 0.37 9.33
N TRP A 17 7.26 1.47 8.75
CA TRP A 17 7.50 2.78 9.37
C TRP A 17 6.72 2.97 10.67
N ILE A 18 5.52 2.35 10.82
CA ILE A 18 4.78 2.39 12.08
C ILE A 18 5.56 1.64 13.18
N THR A 19 6.09 0.45 12.89
CA THR A 19 6.92 -0.31 13.83
C THR A 19 8.14 0.51 14.25
N ALA A 20 8.82 1.16 13.28
CA ALA A 20 9.95 2.03 13.58
C ALA A 20 9.54 3.21 14.49
N ALA A 21 8.39 3.84 14.22
CA ALA A 21 7.87 4.94 15.04
C ALA A 21 7.56 4.48 16.48
N PHE A 22 7.02 3.29 16.66
CA PHE A 22 6.79 2.73 18.00
C PHE A 22 8.10 2.46 18.75
N ILE A 23 9.12 1.94 18.06
CA ILE A 23 10.44 1.69 18.66
C ILE A 23 11.13 3.02 19.03
N ASP A 24 11.05 4.03 18.15
CA ASP A 24 11.62 5.37 18.40
C ASP A 24 10.98 6.10 19.59
N ALA A 25 9.74 5.73 19.97
CA ALA A 25 9.06 6.32 21.13
C ALA A 25 9.69 5.89 22.48
N VAL A 26 10.57 4.90 22.48
CA VAL A 26 11.26 4.44 23.69
C VAL A 26 12.52 5.27 23.92
N PRO A 27 12.69 5.96 25.06
CA PRO A 27 13.87 6.74 25.35
C PRO A 27 15.16 5.92 25.21
N GLY A 28 16.13 6.47 24.50
CA GLY A 28 17.42 5.83 24.26
C GLY A 28 17.45 4.80 23.12
N ARG A 29 16.31 4.54 22.46
CA ARG A 29 16.27 3.73 21.25
C ARG A 29 16.21 4.64 20.01
N LYS A 30 16.79 4.16 18.93
CA LYS A 30 16.77 4.80 17.62
C LYS A 30 16.57 3.72 16.56
N CYS A 31 15.57 3.88 15.72
CA CYS A 31 15.21 2.89 14.71
C CYS A 31 15.47 3.38 13.29
N GLY A 32 16.36 2.70 12.58
CA GLY A 32 16.46 2.83 11.14
C GLY A 32 15.36 2.03 10.44
N TYR A 33 15.07 2.34 9.18
CA TYR A 33 14.16 1.53 8.39
C TYR A 33 14.55 1.45 6.90
N VAL A 34 14.14 0.35 6.25
CA VAL A 34 14.33 0.12 4.82
C VAL A 34 12.98 -0.21 4.20
N THR A 35 12.51 0.67 3.32
CA THR A 35 11.21 0.51 2.65
C THR A 35 11.34 0.69 1.13
N THR A 36 10.29 0.34 0.40
CA THR A 36 10.19 0.61 -1.05
C THR A 36 10.35 2.09 -1.37
N VAL A 37 9.96 2.96 -0.45
CA VAL A 37 9.84 4.40 -0.66
C VAL A 37 11.09 5.14 -0.21
N GLU A 38 11.61 4.77 0.93
CA GLU A 38 12.65 5.52 1.61
C GLU A 38 13.44 4.60 2.54
N VAL A 39 14.72 4.83 2.64
CA VAL A 39 15.59 4.32 3.69
C VAL A 39 15.90 5.47 4.65
N PHE A 40 15.82 5.21 5.95
CA PHE A 40 16.34 6.09 6.99
C PHE A 40 17.47 5.38 7.72
N ASP A 41 18.68 5.90 7.62
CA ASP A 41 19.87 5.30 8.22
C ASP A 41 20.18 5.82 9.63
N GLY A 42 19.23 6.51 10.24
CA GLY A 42 19.41 7.16 11.53
C GLY A 42 19.90 8.62 11.46
N ALA A 43 20.35 9.09 10.29
CA ALA A 43 20.76 10.47 10.06
C ALA A 43 20.17 11.03 8.75
N LYS A 44 20.15 10.24 7.69
CA LYS A 44 19.73 10.67 6.35
C LYS A 44 18.55 9.82 5.86
N ARG A 45 17.76 10.43 4.94
CA ARG A 45 16.74 9.75 4.17
C ARG A 45 17.14 9.72 2.72
N PHE A 46 17.01 8.55 2.07
CA PHE A 46 17.36 8.38 0.67
C PHE A 46 16.59 7.23 0.03
N TYR A 47 16.58 7.18 -1.28
CA TYR A 47 15.89 6.17 -2.08
C TYR A 47 16.87 5.20 -2.72
N THR A 48 16.60 3.90 -2.67
CA THR A 48 17.49 2.85 -3.21
C THR A 48 17.03 2.27 -4.53
N GLY A 49 15.79 2.49 -4.92
CA GLY A 49 15.18 1.83 -6.10
C GLY A 49 14.63 0.42 -5.83
N TYR A 50 14.73 -0.06 -4.59
CA TYR A 50 14.34 -1.42 -4.22
C TYR A 50 13.45 -1.44 -2.99
N THR A 51 12.50 -2.38 -2.95
CA THR A 51 11.77 -2.73 -1.71
C THR A 51 12.72 -3.34 -0.69
N THR A 52 13.56 -4.25 -1.16
CA THR A 52 14.65 -4.87 -0.39
C THR A 52 15.90 -4.78 -1.25
N PRO A 53 16.86 -3.92 -0.91
CA PRO A 53 18.09 -3.76 -1.67
C PRO A 53 18.91 -5.06 -1.80
N PRO A 54 19.83 -5.16 -2.78
CA PRO A 54 20.82 -6.24 -2.83
C PRO A 54 21.68 -6.29 -1.57
N LEU A 55 22.20 -7.48 -1.24
CA LEU A 55 22.94 -7.73 0.01
C LEU A 55 24.11 -6.77 0.24
N ALA A 56 24.89 -6.43 -0.80
CA ALA A 56 25.99 -5.49 -0.66
C ALA A 56 25.51 -4.11 -0.18
N GLN A 57 24.47 -3.60 -0.81
CA GLN A 57 23.87 -2.31 -0.42
C GLN A 57 23.22 -2.37 0.96
N LEU A 58 22.57 -3.49 1.32
CA LEU A 58 22.01 -3.67 2.67
C LEU A 58 23.10 -3.61 3.75
N ARG A 59 24.26 -4.24 3.52
CA ARG A 59 25.39 -4.18 4.46
C ARG A 59 25.91 -2.75 4.64
N GLU A 60 26.01 -1.96 3.59
CA GLU A 60 26.36 -0.54 3.67
C GLU A 60 25.34 0.26 4.48
N ILE A 61 24.05 0.03 4.23
CA ILE A 61 22.95 0.68 4.97
C ILE A 61 23.01 0.31 6.45
N PHE A 62 23.18 -0.96 6.78
CA PHE A 62 23.25 -1.43 8.17
C PHE A 62 24.46 -0.86 8.90
N ALA A 63 25.62 -0.84 8.25
CA ALA A 63 26.83 -0.21 8.80
C ALA A 63 26.64 1.29 9.07
N ALA A 64 25.95 2.01 8.15
CA ALA A 64 25.60 3.41 8.38
C ALA A 64 24.61 3.59 9.55
N MET A 65 23.60 2.73 9.67
CA MET A 65 22.67 2.74 10.81
C MET A 65 23.40 2.54 12.14
N GLU A 66 24.31 1.57 12.22
CA GLU A 66 25.13 1.32 13.42
C GLU A 66 26.00 2.52 13.76
N ALA A 67 26.69 3.09 12.77
CA ALA A 67 27.52 4.28 12.94
C ALA A 67 26.70 5.50 13.40
N ASN A 68 25.43 5.62 12.98
CA ASN A 68 24.52 6.68 13.37
C ASN A 68 23.79 6.37 14.71
N GLY A 69 24.13 5.29 15.40
CA GLY A 69 23.60 4.93 16.71
C GLY A 69 22.20 4.31 16.70
N CYS A 70 21.78 3.70 15.58
CA CYS A 70 20.53 2.92 15.56
C CYS A 70 20.67 1.68 16.42
N THR A 71 19.68 1.43 17.28
CA THR A 71 19.56 0.21 18.08
C THR A 71 18.80 -0.89 17.37
N ASP A 72 17.94 -0.48 16.43
CA ASP A 72 17.03 -1.33 15.69
C ASP A 72 16.95 -0.91 14.23
N CYS A 73 16.63 -1.88 13.37
CA CYS A 73 16.29 -1.68 11.97
C CYS A 73 15.01 -2.46 11.66
N VAL A 74 13.99 -1.80 11.11
CA VAL A 74 12.79 -2.45 10.57
C VAL A 74 12.84 -2.40 9.05
N MET A 75 12.64 -3.53 8.35
CA MET A 75 12.74 -3.53 6.90
C MET A 75 11.63 -4.33 6.21
N GLU A 76 11.27 -3.87 5.01
CA GLU A 76 10.46 -4.66 4.10
C GLU A 76 11.27 -5.83 3.53
N VAL A 77 10.69 -7.03 3.58
CA VAL A 77 11.27 -8.24 3.00
C VAL A 77 10.33 -8.75 1.91
N SER A 78 10.66 -8.44 0.64
CA SER A 78 9.87 -8.86 -0.52
C SER A 78 10.08 -10.34 -0.83
N SER A 79 9.09 -11.01 -1.45
CA SER A 79 9.21 -12.40 -1.87
C SER A 79 10.37 -12.63 -2.86
N HIS A 80 10.63 -11.68 -3.75
CA HIS A 80 11.80 -11.69 -4.61
C HIS A 80 13.10 -11.69 -3.80
N ALA A 81 13.17 -10.84 -2.77
CA ALA A 81 14.37 -10.76 -1.94
C ALA A 81 14.62 -12.05 -1.15
N ILE A 82 13.56 -12.68 -0.66
CA ILE A 82 13.63 -13.96 0.03
C ILE A 82 14.16 -15.04 -0.94
N HIS A 83 13.50 -15.18 -2.09
CA HIS A 83 13.87 -16.16 -3.12
C HIS A 83 15.29 -15.93 -3.68
N GLN A 84 15.73 -14.68 -3.79
CA GLN A 84 17.07 -14.29 -4.27
C GLN A 84 18.12 -14.17 -3.15
N HIS A 85 17.78 -14.55 -1.92
CA HIS A 85 18.66 -14.48 -0.74
C HIS A 85 19.31 -13.10 -0.52
N ARG A 86 18.59 -12.00 -0.83
CA ARG A 86 19.11 -10.63 -0.70
C ARG A 86 19.39 -10.23 0.74
N THR A 87 18.71 -10.85 1.71
CA THR A 87 18.94 -10.63 3.15
C THR A 87 20.22 -11.35 3.65
N GLY A 88 20.74 -12.31 2.88
CA GLY A 88 21.99 -13.00 3.15
C GLY A 88 22.04 -13.62 4.55
N ASP A 89 23.09 -13.27 5.29
CA ASP A 89 23.38 -13.71 6.66
C ASP A 89 22.74 -12.83 7.75
N THR A 90 21.84 -11.93 7.41
CA THR A 90 21.14 -11.09 8.38
C THR A 90 20.35 -11.95 9.38
N VAL A 91 20.71 -11.89 10.66
CA VAL A 91 19.99 -12.58 11.74
C VAL A 91 18.85 -11.69 12.22
N PHE A 92 17.64 -11.98 11.78
CA PHE A 92 16.46 -11.26 12.22
C PHE A 92 16.09 -11.62 13.66
N SER A 93 15.79 -10.60 14.47
CA SER A 93 15.27 -10.73 15.83
C SER A 93 13.83 -11.18 15.87
N GLY A 94 13.10 -10.97 14.77
CA GLY A 94 11.73 -11.41 14.57
C GLY A 94 11.18 -10.94 13.23
N GLY A 95 9.96 -11.33 12.92
CA GLY A 95 9.32 -10.98 11.65
C GLY A 95 7.82 -10.82 11.74
N ALA A 96 7.24 -10.35 10.64
CA ALA A 96 5.78 -10.24 10.50
C ALA A 96 5.32 -10.54 9.08
N PHE A 97 4.10 -11.10 8.98
CA PHE A 97 3.34 -11.29 7.76
C PHE A 97 2.06 -10.46 7.80
N THR A 98 1.85 -9.61 6.81
CA THR A 98 0.67 -8.74 6.73
C THR A 98 -0.52 -9.39 6.03
N ASN A 99 -0.34 -9.86 4.80
CA ASN A 99 -1.37 -10.52 3.98
C ASN A 99 -0.78 -11.11 2.71
N LEU A 100 -1.59 -11.91 2.00
CA LEU A 100 -1.32 -12.35 0.64
C LEU A 100 -2.56 -12.12 -0.22
N SER A 101 -2.35 -11.57 -1.40
CA SER A 101 -3.32 -11.46 -2.50
C SER A 101 -2.59 -11.67 -3.81
N GLU A 102 -3.33 -11.86 -4.89
CA GLU A 102 -2.75 -12.11 -6.21
C GLU A 102 -1.85 -10.95 -6.66
N ASP A 103 -0.57 -11.24 -6.80
CA ASP A 103 0.46 -10.35 -7.34
C ASP A 103 1.70 -11.18 -7.67
N HIS A 104 2.58 -10.65 -8.53
CA HIS A 104 3.88 -11.28 -8.88
C HIS A 104 3.78 -12.72 -9.43
N LEU A 105 2.65 -13.12 -10.07
CA LEU A 105 2.52 -14.43 -10.70
C LEU A 105 3.32 -14.55 -11.99
N ASP A 106 3.74 -13.43 -12.57
CA ASP A 106 4.76 -13.39 -13.64
C ASP A 106 6.09 -14.01 -13.17
N TYR A 107 6.43 -13.85 -11.89
CA TYR A 107 7.64 -14.39 -11.27
C TYR A 107 7.39 -15.74 -10.56
N HIS A 108 6.45 -15.82 -9.63
CA HIS A 108 6.22 -17.02 -8.80
C HIS A 108 5.38 -18.10 -9.48
N LYS A 109 4.69 -17.80 -10.59
CA LYS A 109 3.87 -18.67 -11.42
C LYS A 109 2.55 -19.12 -10.79
N THR A 110 2.52 -19.47 -9.50
CA THR A 110 1.32 -19.91 -8.77
C THR A 110 1.21 -19.22 -7.40
N MET A 111 0.00 -19.20 -6.83
CA MET A 111 -0.22 -18.67 -5.49
C MET A 111 0.45 -19.54 -4.42
N GLU A 112 0.53 -20.86 -4.62
CA GLU A 112 1.22 -21.80 -3.73
C GLU A 112 2.72 -21.48 -3.65
N ALA A 113 3.37 -21.26 -4.79
CA ALA A 113 4.78 -20.86 -4.84
C ALA A 113 5.00 -19.48 -4.21
N TYR A 114 4.02 -18.56 -4.36
CA TYR A 114 4.10 -17.22 -3.79
C TYR A 114 3.95 -17.23 -2.26
N ILE A 115 3.02 -18.03 -1.71
CA ILE A 115 2.89 -18.18 -0.24
C ILE A 115 4.12 -18.88 0.35
N ASP A 116 4.63 -19.91 -0.34
CA ASP A 116 5.82 -20.66 0.12
C ASP A 116 7.07 -19.75 0.15
N ALA A 117 7.26 -18.91 -0.88
CA ALA A 117 8.32 -17.91 -0.89
C ALA A 117 8.23 -16.92 0.30
N LYS A 118 7.04 -16.57 0.78
CA LYS A 118 6.90 -15.73 1.97
C LYS A 118 7.09 -16.53 3.28
N LEU A 119 6.68 -17.80 3.30
CA LEU A 119 6.91 -18.71 4.42
C LEU A 119 8.40 -18.98 4.64
N ASP A 120 9.19 -18.98 3.56
CA ASP A 120 10.66 -19.12 3.65
C ASP A 120 11.30 -18.04 4.51
N PHE A 121 10.71 -16.86 4.62
CA PHE A 121 11.21 -15.84 5.56
C PHE A 121 11.10 -16.30 7.03
N ALA A 122 9.97 -16.89 7.42
CA ALA A 122 9.83 -17.46 8.76
C ALA A 122 10.77 -18.66 8.98
N ARG A 123 10.97 -19.49 7.94
CA ARG A 123 11.94 -20.60 7.96
C ARG A 123 13.38 -20.10 8.16
N GLN A 124 13.78 -19.00 7.50
CA GLN A 124 15.10 -18.38 7.66
C GLN A 124 15.30 -17.89 9.10
N ILE A 125 14.32 -17.21 9.70
CA ILE A 125 14.35 -16.75 11.09
C ILE A 125 14.51 -17.95 12.04
N ALA A 126 13.70 -18.99 11.87
CA ALA A 126 13.76 -20.21 12.68
C ALA A 126 15.10 -20.95 12.54
N ALA A 127 15.67 -21.00 11.34
CA ALA A 127 16.95 -21.65 11.06
C ALA A 127 18.11 -20.87 11.68
N ALA A 128 18.13 -19.54 11.55
CA ALA A 128 19.17 -18.69 12.15
C ALA A 128 19.17 -18.80 13.67
N HIS A 129 18.00 -18.86 14.31
CA HIS A 129 17.87 -19.06 15.75
C HIS A 129 18.44 -20.41 16.20
N ARG A 130 18.17 -21.48 15.46
CA ARG A 130 18.72 -22.82 15.75
C ARG A 130 20.23 -22.92 15.58
N ALA A 131 20.79 -22.19 14.61
CA ALA A 131 22.21 -22.19 14.32
C ALA A 131 23.08 -21.42 15.36
N ALA A 132 22.44 -20.54 16.17
CA ALA A 132 23.12 -19.73 17.19
C ALA A 132 22.54 -19.95 18.61
N PRO A 133 22.56 -21.18 19.15
CA PRO A 133 21.95 -21.50 20.45
C PRO A 133 22.60 -20.78 21.63
N ASP A 134 23.87 -20.39 21.50
CA ASP A 134 24.67 -19.76 22.57
C ASP A 134 24.56 -18.23 22.63
N ALA A 135 23.74 -17.60 21.77
CA ALA A 135 23.56 -16.14 21.76
C ALA A 135 22.76 -15.60 22.96
N GLY A 136 22.56 -16.39 24.02
CA GLY A 136 21.85 -16.00 25.26
C GLY A 136 20.32 -15.86 25.06
N ARG A 137 19.80 -16.14 23.89
CA ARG A 137 18.37 -16.09 23.55
C ARG A 137 17.69 -17.40 23.91
N ARG A 138 17.12 -17.46 25.12
CA ARG A 138 16.33 -18.62 25.57
C ARG A 138 14.95 -18.74 24.94
N GLU A 139 14.41 -17.65 24.39
CA GLU A 139 13.07 -17.59 23.82
C GLU A 139 13.10 -17.68 22.30
N LEU A 140 12.09 -18.34 21.75
CA LEU A 140 11.89 -18.43 20.29
C LEU A 140 11.66 -17.03 19.67
N PRO A 141 12.23 -16.74 18.50
CA PRO A 141 12.04 -15.44 17.84
C PRO A 141 10.56 -15.22 17.52
N PRO A 142 10.01 -14.03 17.78
CA PRO A 142 8.62 -13.73 17.50
C PRO A 142 8.36 -13.64 16.00
N TYR A 143 7.20 -14.17 15.57
CA TYR A 143 6.70 -14.03 14.23
C TYR A 143 5.22 -13.66 14.25
N VAL A 144 4.91 -12.42 13.87
CA VAL A 144 3.54 -11.87 13.89
C VAL A 144 2.82 -12.23 12.60
N VAL A 145 1.59 -12.75 12.70
CA VAL A 145 0.77 -13.10 11.54
C VAL A 145 -0.58 -12.38 11.62
N CYS A 146 -0.89 -11.56 10.62
CA CYS A 146 -2.20 -10.95 10.48
C CYS A 146 -3.22 -11.96 9.95
N LEU A 147 -4.31 -12.16 10.68
CA LEU A 147 -5.39 -13.07 10.31
C LEU A 147 -6.49 -12.41 9.47
N ASP A 148 -6.55 -11.07 9.44
CA ASP A 148 -7.60 -10.33 8.72
C ASP A 148 -7.40 -10.33 7.20
N GLY A 149 -6.21 -10.64 6.73
CA GLY A 149 -5.86 -10.69 5.31
C GLY A 149 -6.07 -12.06 4.68
N GLY A 150 -6.14 -12.10 3.35
CA GLY A 150 -6.12 -13.37 2.63
C GLY A 150 -4.92 -14.23 3.02
N TYR A 151 -5.12 -15.54 3.12
CA TYR A 151 -4.10 -16.54 3.51
C TYR A 151 -3.49 -16.34 4.91
N GLY A 152 -4.05 -15.48 5.76
CA GLY A 152 -3.54 -15.25 7.11
C GLY A 152 -3.62 -16.50 7.99
N ARG A 153 -4.70 -17.26 7.91
CA ARG A 153 -4.88 -18.49 8.69
C ARG A 153 -3.98 -19.63 8.20
N GLU A 154 -3.81 -19.77 6.90
CA GLU A 154 -2.88 -20.73 6.30
C GLU A 154 -1.44 -20.43 6.71
N MET A 155 -1.04 -19.16 6.63
CA MET A 155 0.29 -18.73 7.07
C MET A 155 0.49 -18.97 8.57
N PHE A 156 -0.50 -18.66 9.40
CA PHE A 156 -0.45 -18.89 10.85
C PHE A 156 -0.22 -20.37 11.17
N ASN A 157 -0.97 -21.27 10.53
CA ASN A 157 -0.83 -22.71 10.72
C ASN A 157 0.53 -23.21 10.22
N ALA A 158 1.00 -22.74 9.06
CA ALA A 158 2.29 -23.15 8.51
C ALA A 158 3.47 -22.68 9.38
N VAL A 159 3.43 -21.44 9.85
CA VAL A 159 4.46 -20.86 10.73
C VAL A 159 4.44 -21.51 12.12
N GLY A 160 3.26 -21.92 12.60
CA GLY A 160 3.11 -22.63 13.89
C GLY A 160 3.86 -23.95 13.99
N ASN A 161 4.25 -24.54 12.85
CA ASN A 161 5.09 -25.75 12.81
C ASN A 161 6.60 -25.45 12.81
N LEU A 162 6.99 -24.17 12.86
CA LEU A 162 8.38 -23.74 12.87
C LEU A 162 8.85 -23.42 14.30
N ALA A 163 10.18 -23.34 14.48
CA ALA A 163 10.77 -22.94 15.77
C ALA A 163 10.74 -21.39 15.92
N VAL A 164 9.53 -20.84 15.99
CA VAL A 164 9.27 -19.42 16.25
C VAL A 164 8.11 -19.27 17.23
N ASN A 165 8.06 -18.15 17.96
CA ASN A 165 6.91 -17.77 18.78
C ASN A 165 5.88 -17.05 17.90
N VAL A 166 4.82 -17.76 17.48
CA VAL A 166 3.81 -17.22 16.57
C VAL A 166 2.82 -16.36 17.33
N ILE A 167 2.61 -15.16 16.85
CA ILE A 167 1.69 -14.16 17.41
C ILE A 167 0.62 -13.85 16.39
N ALA A 168 -0.63 -14.24 16.67
CA ALA A 168 -1.78 -13.90 15.83
C ALA A 168 -2.26 -12.48 16.12
N VAL A 169 -2.63 -11.76 15.06
CA VAL A 169 -3.23 -10.41 15.13
C VAL A 169 -4.49 -10.38 14.28
N THR A 170 -5.58 -9.84 14.85
CA THR A 170 -6.85 -9.60 14.16
C THR A 170 -7.54 -8.38 14.75
N ARG A 171 -8.35 -7.67 13.93
CA ARG A 171 -9.23 -6.58 14.39
C ARG A 171 -10.48 -7.08 15.11
N GLY A 172 -10.89 -8.31 14.81
CA GLY A 172 -12.08 -8.93 15.41
C GLY A 172 -11.81 -9.51 16.79
N SER A 173 -12.85 -9.58 17.62
CA SER A 173 -12.83 -10.23 18.94
C SER A 173 -12.87 -11.75 18.88
N GLY A 174 -12.71 -12.37 17.69
CA GLY A 174 -12.87 -13.81 17.46
C GLY A 174 -11.63 -14.61 17.83
N ASP A 175 -11.81 -15.62 18.66
CA ASP A 175 -11.09 -16.90 18.86
C ASP A 175 -9.58 -17.03 18.50
N ALA A 176 -8.81 -15.98 18.59
CA ALA A 176 -7.36 -16.11 18.64
C ALA A 176 -6.98 -16.46 20.09
N ARG A 177 -6.74 -17.71 20.38
CA ARG A 177 -6.12 -18.13 21.65
C ARG A 177 -4.83 -17.37 21.81
N GLY A 178 -4.81 -16.39 22.74
CA GLY A 178 -3.70 -15.46 22.96
C GLY A 178 -3.91 -14.06 22.39
N ALA A 179 -5.18 -13.61 22.22
CA ALA A 179 -5.48 -12.23 21.84
C ALA A 179 -4.71 -11.23 22.73
N ARG A 180 -3.84 -10.44 22.12
CA ARG A 180 -3.09 -9.38 22.79
C ARG A 180 -4.04 -8.26 23.24
N PRO A 181 -3.61 -7.40 24.19
CA PRO A 181 -4.42 -6.26 24.62
C PRO A 181 -4.93 -5.47 23.44
N ALA A 182 -6.22 -5.16 23.46
CA ALA A 182 -6.82 -4.32 22.42
C ALA A 182 -6.22 -2.91 22.51
N TYR A 183 -5.71 -2.40 21.39
CA TYR A 183 -5.33 -1.00 21.28
C TYR A 183 -6.54 -0.14 20.98
N ASP A 184 -6.63 1.02 21.61
CA ASP A 184 -7.59 2.04 21.20
C ASP A 184 -7.10 2.72 19.93
N LEU A 185 -7.82 2.49 18.83
CA LEU A 185 -7.55 3.09 17.52
C LEU A 185 -8.36 4.36 17.28
N THR A 186 -9.08 4.86 18.30
CA THR A 186 -9.79 6.14 18.25
C THR A 186 -8.79 7.27 18.00
N GLY A 187 -9.08 8.11 17.00
CA GLY A 187 -8.14 9.17 16.58
C GLY A 187 -7.01 8.74 15.64
N LEU A 188 -6.96 7.47 15.24
CA LEU A 188 -6.06 7.04 14.17
C LEU A 188 -6.38 7.79 12.87
N GLN A 189 -5.39 8.51 12.33
CA GLN A 189 -5.54 9.30 11.10
C GLN A 189 -5.33 8.48 9.82
N LEU A 190 -4.94 7.22 9.94
CA LEU A 190 -4.80 6.29 8.82
C LEU A 190 -6.16 5.69 8.48
N VAL A 191 -6.67 6.04 7.30
CA VAL A 191 -7.99 5.62 6.83
C VAL A 191 -7.98 4.16 6.37
N GLY A 192 -9.08 3.45 6.64
CA GLY A 192 -9.36 2.10 6.16
C GLY A 192 -8.96 0.99 7.13
N ASP A 193 -9.76 -0.05 7.12
CA ASP A 193 -9.63 -1.23 7.97
C ASP A 193 -8.28 -1.93 7.84
N TYR A 194 -7.74 -1.97 6.62
CA TYR A 194 -6.42 -2.55 6.37
C TYR A 194 -5.29 -1.78 7.09
N ASN A 195 -5.44 -0.48 7.29
CA ASN A 195 -4.49 0.29 8.06
C ASN A 195 -4.60 0.02 9.56
N GLN A 196 -5.81 -0.26 10.07
CA GLN A 196 -5.96 -0.74 11.44
C GLN A 196 -5.20 -2.06 11.63
N SER A 197 -5.34 -3.02 10.70
CA SER A 197 -4.57 -4.27 10.72
C SER A 197 -3.05 -4.01 10.66
N ASN A 198 -2.58 -3.08 9.81
CA ASN A 198 -1.17 -2.70 9.74
C ASN A 198 -0.65 -2.14 11.08
N VAL A 199 -1.44 -1.29 11.76
CA VAL A 199 -1.11 -0.75 13.09
C VAL A 199 -1.01 -1.86 14.13
N LEU A 200 -1.98 -2.79 14.14
CA LEU A 200 -1.98 -3.91 15.10
C LEU A 200 -0.80 -4.87 14.88
N VAL A 201 -0.44 -5.16 13.62
CA VAL A 201 0.77 -5.95 13.30
C VAL A 201 2.03 -5.24 13.76
N ALA A 202 2.13 -3.93 13.48
CA ALA A 202 3.26 -3.11 13.92
C ALA A 202 3.37 -3.05 15.45
N ALA A 203 2.24 -2.90 16.15
CA ALA A 203 2.17 -2.89 17.59
C ALA A 203 2.65 -4.23 18.20
N ALA A 204 2.14 -5.34 17.67
CA ALA A 204 2.56 -6.67 18.14
C ALA A 204 4.06 -6.94 17.92
N LEU A 205 4.61 -6.47 16.79
CA LEU A 205 6.05 -6.59 16.51
C LEU A 205 6.88 -5.67 17.41
N ALA A 206 6.40 -4.45 17.68
CA ALA A 206 7.04 -3.51 18.60
C ALA A 206 7.00 -4.00 20.05
N GLU A 207 5.88 -4.59 20.53
CA GLU A 207 5.83 -5.25 21.83
C GLU A 207 6.85 -6.39 21.94
N ALA A 208 6.96 -7.21 20.90
CA ALA A 208 7.96 -8.26 20.82
C ALA A 208 9.41 -7.69 20.81
N ALA A 209 9.58 -6.46 20.33
CA ALA A 209 10.82 -5.69 20.45
C ALA A 209 11.01 -5.03 21.83
N GLY A 210 10.10 -5.24 22.79
CA GLY A 210 10.18 -4.71 24.14
C GLY A 210 9.61 -3.30 24.33
N VAL A 211 8.81 -2.80 23.37
CA VAL A 211 8.09 -1.53 23.54
C VAL A 211 6.85 -1.77 24.41
N THR A 212 6.63 -0.93 25.41
CA THR A 212 5.48 -1.07 26.30
C THR A 212 4.16 -0.69 25.62
N HIS A 213 3.07 -1.31 26.04
CA HIS A 213 1.72 -1.00 25.56
C HIS A 213 1.41 0.50 25.63
N GLY A 214 1.74 1.16 26.74
CA GLY A 214 1.50 2.59 26.94
C GLY A 214 2.28 3.47 25.94
N ALA A 215 3.52 3.13 25.63
CA ALA A 215 4.32 3.84 24.64
C ALA A 215 3.72 3.70 23.24
N ILE A 216 3.30 2.49 22.85
CA ILE A 216 2.61 2.26 21.57
C ILE A 216 1.31 3.06 21.50
N GLN A 217 0.47 2.98 22.55
CA GLN A 217 -0.81 3.68 22.60
C GLN A 217 -0.66 5.19 22.45
N SER A 218 0.40 5.79 23.02
CA SER A 218 0.66 7.23 22.92
C SER A 218 1.02 7.69 21.50
N VAL A 219 1.60 6.81 20.67
CA VAL A 219 2.01 7.12 19.29
C VAL A 219 0.85 6.98 18.30
N ILE A 220 -0.10 6.06 18.52
CA ILE A 220 -1.19 5.77 17.58
C ILE A 220 -1.90 7.03 17.05
N PRO A 221 -2.33 8.02 17.88
CA PRO A 221 -3.01 9.22 17.39
C PRO A 221 -2.11 10.16 16.55
N THR A 222 -0.79 9.98 16.61
CA THR A 222 0.17 10.81 15.87
C THR A 222 0.50 10.25 14.49
N LEU A 223 0.07 9.02 14.20
CA LEU A 223 0.35 8.35 12.93
C LEU A 223 -0.44 9.03 11.80
N LYS A 224 0.26 9.53 10.79
CA LYS A 224 -0.33 10.19 9.62
C LYS A 224 0.00 9.43 8.34
N PRO A 225 -0.89 9.44 7.32
CA PRO A 225 -0.58 8.90 6.00
C PRO A 225 0.70 9.51 5.43
N ARG A 226 1.50 8.70 4.77
CA ARG A 226 2.78 9.13 4.17
C ARG A 226 2.98 8.47 2.81
N TRP A 227 3.77 9.13 1.96
CA TRP A 227 4.34 8.55 0.75
C TRP A 227 3.31 7.95 -0.22
N GLY A 228 2.22 8.68 -0.48
CA GLY A 228 1.19 8.18 -1.39
C GLY A 228 0.56 6.87 -0.90
N ARG A 229 0.28 6.76 0.40
CA ARG A 229 -0.50 5.69 1.01
C ARG A 229 -1.79 6.28 1.59
N LEU A 230 -2.78 6.46 0.73
CA LEU A 230 -4.00 7.22 0.99
C LEU A 230 -3.66 8.60 1.58
N GLU A 231 -2.67 9.27 0.99
CA GLU A 231 -2.17 10.56 1.41
C GLU A 231 -3.11 11.67 0.96
N LEU A 232 -3.69 12.40 1.91
CA LEU A 232 -4.51 13.58 1.61
C LEU A 232 -3.61 14.69 1.03
N VAL A 233 -3.94 15.16 -0.16
CA VAL A 233 -3.26 16.26 -0.82
C VAL A 233 -4.20 17.45 -0.93
N GLU A 234 -3.88 18.52 -0.24
CA GLU A 234 -4.70 19.73 -0.21
C GLU A 234 -4.35 20.65 -1.38
N ASN A 235 -5.41 21.21 -1.99
CA ASN A 235 -5.31 22.31 -2.95
C ASN A 235 -6.53 23.25 -2.77
N PRO A 236 -6.34 24.55 -2.48
CA PRO A 236 -7.43 25.50 -2.23
C PRO A 236 -8.40 25.69 -3.41
N GLN A 237 -7.98 25.35 -4.62
CA GLN A 237 -8.81 25.45 -5.81
C GLN A 237 -9.72 24.24 -6.01
N VAL A 238 -9.49 23.15 -5.26
CA VAL A 238 -10.23 21.90 -5.37
C VAL A 238 -11.25 21.79 -4.23
N LYS A 239 -12.52 21.58 -4.59
CA LYS A 239 -13.62 21.48 -3.60
C LYS A 239 -13.75 20.08 -2.97
N ALA A 240 -13.23 19.07 -3.65
CA ALA A 240 -13.24 17.67 -3.23
C ALA A 240 -12.04 17.35 -2.32
N LYS A 241 -12.14 16.27 -1.53
CA LYS A 241 -10.98 15.69 -0.86
C LYS A 241 -10.20 14.85 -1.87
N VAL A 242 -8.90 15.10 -2.00
CA VAL A 242 -8.03 14.39 -2.96
C VAL A 242 -7.03 13.54 -2.21
N TYR A 243 -7.02 12.23 -2.52
CA TYR A 243 -6.05 11.29 -1.96
C TYR A 243 -5.19 10.70 -3.06
N VAL A 244 -3.91 10.56 -2.77
CA VAL A 244 -2.95 9.87 -3.64
C VAL A 244 -2.57 8.54 -3.00
N ASP A 245 -2.62 7.44 -3.79
CA ASP A 245 -2.30 6.11 -3.32
C ASP A 245 -1.48 5.28 -4.33
N PHE A 246 -0.72 4.34 -3.81
CA PHE A 246 0.09 3.41 -4.61
C PHE A 246 -0.69 2.17 -5.09
N ALA A 247 -1.97 2.05 -4.83
CA ALA A 247 -2.78 0.91 -5.24
C ALA A 247 -2.70 0.69 -6.76
N HIS A 248 -2.07 -0.42 -7.17
CA HIS A 248 -1.79 -0.80 -8.56
C HIS A 248 -2.12 -2.28 -8.82
N THR A 249 -2.88 -2.89 -7.91
CA THR A 249 -3.43 -4.24 -8.01
C THR A 249 -4.93 -4.20 -7.80
N PRO A 250 -5.72 -5.20 -8.28
CA PRO A 250 -7.16 -5.27 -8.05
C PRO A 250 -7.51 -5.17 -6.55
N ASP A 251 -6.89 -6.00 -5.70
CA ASP A 251 -7.09 -6.00 -4.25
C ASP A 251 -6.70 -4.65 -3.60
N GLY A 252 -5.60 -4.03 -4.05
CA GLY A 252 -5.20 -2.70 -3.58
C GLY A 252 -6.23 -1.64 -3.90
N LEU A 253 -6.76 -1.63 -5.12
CA LEU A 253 -7.82 -0.71 -5.54
C LEU A 253 -9.12 -0.95 -4.78
N GLU A 254 -9.53 -2.21 -4.57
CA GLU A 254 -10.71 -2.54 -3.77
C GLU A 254 -10.60 -2.00 -2.35
N LYS A 255 -9.46 -2.19 -1.70
CA LYS A 255 -9.20 -1.70 -0.34
C LYS A 255 -9.23 -0.18 -0.23
N VAL A 256 -8.56 0.51 -1.15
CA VAL A 256 -8.48 1.98 -1.15
C VAL A 256 -9.84 2.60 -1.45
N LEU A 257 -10.55 2.11 -2.46
CA LEU A 257 -11.88 2.62 -2.82
C LEU A 257 -12.92 2.30 -1.75
N GLY A 258 -12.86 1.10 -1.15
CA GLY A 258 -13.72 0.73 -0.01
C GLY A 258 -13.49 1.64 1.20
N ALA A 259 -12.22 1.94 1.53
CA ALA A 259 -11.87 2.85 2.61
C ALA A 259 -12.39 4.28 2.34
N ALA A 260 -12.20 4.79 1.12
CA ALA A 260 -12.70 6.10 0.71
C ALA A 260 -14.23 6.18 0.78
N ARG A 261 -14.93 5.13 0.34
CA ARG A 261 -16.39 5.03 0.43
C ARG A 261 -16.87 5.09 1.88
N GLY A 262 -16.22 4.32 2.78
CA GLY A 262 -16.54 4.34 4.21
C GLY A 262 -16.36 5.73 4.85
N GLU A 263 -15.33 6.48 4.47
CA GLU A 263 -15.13 7.87 4.94
C GLU A 263 -16.19 8.84 4.37
N MET A 264 -16.59 8.67 3.12
CA MET A 264 -17.68 9.46 2.53
C MET A 264 -19.00 9.23 3.27
N GLU A 265 -19.34 7.98 3.58
CA GLU A 265 -20.57 7.64 4.30
C GLU A 265 -20.61 8.23 5.73
N LYS A 266 -19.48 8.20 6.43
CA LYS A 266 -19.35 8.85 7.75
C LYS A 266 -19.55 10.36 7.65
N SER A 267 -18.95 10.99 6.64
CA SER A 267 -19.07 12.44 6.41
C SER A 267 -20.49 12.86 5.98
N ALA A 268 -21.16 12.05 5.15
CA ALA A 268 -22.50 12.31 4.67
C ALA A 268 -23.57 12.25 5.76
N ARG A 269 -23.37 11.44 6.80
CA ARG A 269 -24.29 11.39 7.97
C ARG A 269 -24.31 12.69 8.78
N SER A 270 -23.30 13.53 8.65
CA SER A 270 -23.15 14.80 9.36
C SER A 270 -23.46 16.04 8.52
N ALA A 271 -23.68 15.91 7.21
CA ALA A 271 -23.85 17.03 6.29
C ALA A 271 -25.11 16.91 5.43
N SER A 272 -25.83 18.02 5.25
CA SER A 272 -26.99 18.16 4.36
C SER A 272 -26.55 18.27 2.88
N CYS A 273 -25.64 17.40 2.40
CA CYS A 273 -25.10 17.50 1.05
C CYS A 273 -25.76 16.48 0.11
N PRO A 274 -26.08 16.86 -1.15
CA PRO A 274 -26.54 15.89 -2.14
C PRO A 274 -25.45 14.83 -2.38
N SER A 275 -25.87 13.60 -2.66
CA SER A 275 -25.04 12.38 -2.80
C SER A 275 -23.64 12.63 -3.37
N PRO A 276 -22.58 12.55 -2.57
CA PRO A 276 -21.21 12.76 -3.06
C PRO A 276 -20.77 11.59 -3.95
N HIS A 277 -19.87 11.86 -4.90
CA HIS A 277 -19.31 10.87 -5.81
C HIS A 277 -17.88 10.48 -5.41
N LEU A 278 -17.57 9.19 -5.56
CA LEU A 278 -16.22 8.68 -5.48
C LEU A 278 -15.62 8.62 -6.89
N TRP A 279 -14.58 9.40 -7.11
CA TRP A 279 -13.78 9.43 -8.32
C TRP A 279 -12.56 8.55 -8.17
N VAL A 280 -12.14 7.88 -9.25
CA VAL A 280 -10.85 7.19 -9.32
C VAL A 280 -10.12 7.53 -10.61
N VAL A 281 -8.89 8.03 -10.49
CA VAL A 281 -7.93 8.22 -11.58
C VAL A 281 -6.89 7.12 -11.48
N PHE A 282 -6.81 6.23 -12.47
CA PHE A 282 -5.90 5.08 -12.40
C PHE A 282 -5.47 4.58 -13.77
N GLY A 283 -4.36 3.87 -13.78
CA GLY A 283 -3.81 3.17 -14.93
C GLY A 283 -3.11 1.89 -14.49
N ALA A 284 -2.45 1.22 -15.44
CA ALA A 284 -1.63 0.05 -15.17
C ALA A 284 -0.26 0.18 -15.80
N GLY A 285 0.75 -0.45 -15.18
CA GLY A 285 2.10 -0.48 -15.71
C GLY A 285 2.25 -1.39 -16.93
N GLY A 286 3.04 -0.95 -17.92
CA GLY A 286 3.55 -1.79 -18.99
C GLY A 286 4.69 -2.69 -18.51
N ASP A 287 5.04 -3.72 -19.28
CA ASP A 287 6.06 -4.72 -18.98
C ASP A 287 5.87 -5.35 -17.59
N ARG A 288 4.61 -5.57 -17.23
CA ARG A 288 4.12 -6.20 -16.01
C ARG A 288 2.99 -7.15 -16.35
N ASP A 289 2.52 -7.92 -15.36
CA ASP A 289 1.41 -8.85 -15.52
C ASP A 289 0.20 -8.18 -16.19
N PRO A 290 -0.16 -8.56 -17.44
CA PRO A 290 -1.28 -7.98 -18.15
C PRO A 290 -2.63 -8.52 -17.66
N MET A 291 -2.66 -9.67 -16.99
CA MET A 291 -3.90 -10.33 -16.56
C MET A 291 -4.62 -9.53 -15.49
N LYS A 292 -3.89 -8.77 -14.68
CA LYS A 292 -4.49 -7.91 -13.65
C LYS A 292 -5.22 -6.68 -14.20
N ARG A 293 -4.95 -6.25 -15.44
CA ARG A 293 -5.51 -5.01 -16.01
C ARG A 293 -7.05 -5.04 -16.10
N PRO A 294 -7.68 -6.10 -16.66
CA PRO A 294 -9.14 -6.20 -16.64
C PRO A 294 -9.71 -6.25 -15.21
N LEU A 295 -9.07 -6.98 -14.30
CA LEU A 295 -9.51 -7.10 -12.90
C LEU A 295 -9.46 -5.74 -12.17
N MET A 296 -8.45 -4.90 -12.45
CA MET A 296 -8.38 -3.52 -11.96
C MET A 296 -9.56 -2.69 -12.47
N GLY A 297 -9.89 -2.82 -13.75
CA GLY A 297 -11.07 -2.18 -14.36
C GLY A 297 -12.38 -2.61 -13.69
N GLU A 298 -12.54 -3.90 -13.42
CA GLU A 298 -13.70 -4.46 -12.72
C GLU A 298 -13.84 -3.91 -11.29
N ALA A 299 -12.73 -3.91 -10.52
CA ALA A 299 -12.71 -3.38 -9.17
C ALA A 299 -13.14 -1.91 -9.11
N CYS A 300 -12.57 -1.08 -9.99
CA CYS A 300 -12.94 0.35 -10.08
C CYS A 300 -14.39 0.54 -10.53
N ALA A 301 -14.86 -0.23 -11.50
CA ALA A 301 -16.23 -0.13 -12.01
C ALA A 301 -17.29 -0.55 -10.97
N ARG A 302 -16.95 -1.43 -10.04
CA ARG A 302 -17.84 -1.83 -8.94
C ARG A 302 -17.94 -0.79 -7.83
N LEU A 303 -16.82 -0.12 -7.51
CA LEU A 303 -16.68 0.64 -6.27
C LEU A 303 -16.69 2.16 -6.45
N ALA A 304 -16.30 2.67 -7.60
CA ALA A 304 -16.28 4.10 -7.88
C ALA A 304 -17.49 4.54 -8.73
N ASP A 305 -17.91 5.81 -8.54
CA ASP A 305 -19.00 6.43 -9.29
C ASP A 305 -18.50 7.08 -10.59
N ARG A 306 -17.23 7.49 -10.61
CA ARG A 306 -16.57 8.15 -11.74
C ARG A 306 -15.19 7.56 -11.94
N LEU A 307 -14.89 7.10 -13.15
CA LEU A 307 -13.62 6.49 -13.51
C LEU A 307 -12.89 7.36 -14.52
N VAL A 308 -11.63 7.65 -14.30
CA VAL A 308 -10.72 8.25 -15.28
C VAL A 308 -9.59 7.27 -15.53
N VAL A 309 -9.64 6.57 -16.67
CA VAL A 309 -8.63 5.59 -17.05
C VAL A 309 -7.52 6.31 -17.81
N THR A 310 -6.27 6.17 -17.33
CA THR A 310 -5.12 6.92 -17.83
C THR A 310 -3.86 6.06 -17.91
N SER A 311 -2.74 6.64 -18.34
CA SER A 311 -1.43 5.99 -18.25
C SER A 311 -0.89 6.00 -16.82
N ASP A 312 -0.18 4.93 -16.48
CA ASP A 312 0.73 4.85 -15.32
C ASP A 312 2.18 4.97 -15.83
N ASN A 313 2.96 3.90 -15.79
CA ASN A 313 4.26 3.76 -16.42
C ASN A 313 4.13 2.83 -17.63
N PRO A 314 3.84 3.29 -18.84
CA PRO A 314 3.65 2.39 -19.99
C PRO A 314 4.92 1.66 -20.40
N ARG A 315 6.10 2.10 -20.00
CA ARG A 315 7.41 1.53 -20.32
C ARG A 315 7.59 1.30 -21.82
N SER A 316 7.77 0.05 -22.27
CA SER A 316 7.91 -0.26 -23.70
C SER A 316 6.56 -0.41 -24.42
N GLU A 317 5.45 -0.61 -23.68
CA GLU A 317 4.14 -0.86 -24.26
C GLU A 317 3.43 0.43 -24.72
N ASP A 318 2.47 0.25 -25.65
CA ASP A 318 1.56 1.30 -26.07
C ASP A 318 0.55 1.61 -24.94
N PRO A 319 0.50 2.85 -24.43
CA PRO A 319 -0.42 3.22 -23.36
C PRO A 319 -1.90 3.03 -23.74
N GLU A 320 -2.28 3.22 -25.00
CA GLU A 320 -3.65 3.01 -25.44
C GLU A 320 -4.07 1.54 -25.35
N LYS A 321 -3.15 0.60 -25.65
CA LYS A 321 -3.41 -0.84 -25.51
C LYS A 321 -3.56 -1.27 -24.06
N ILE A 322 -2.79 -0.66 -23.16
CA ILE A 322 -2.92 -0.89 -21.71
C ILE A 322 -4.30 -0.42 -21.24
N ILE A 323 -4.69 0.80 -21.62
CA ILE A 323 -6.00 1.38 -21.29
C ILE A 323 -7.13 0.49 -21.83
N GLU A 324 -7.05 0.04 -23.10
CA GLU A 324 -8.06 -0.85 -23.67
C GLU A 324 -8.18 -2.17 -22.90
N SER A 325 -7.07 -2.74 -22.46
CA SER A 325 -7.08 -3.94 -21.60
C SER A 325 -7.80 -3.71 -20.26
N ILE A 326 -7.65 -2.53 -19.66
CA ILE A 326 -8.40 -2.14 -18.43
C ILE A 326 -9.90 -2.03 -18.75
N LEU A 327 -10.26 -1.40 -19.88
CA LEU A 327 -11.64 -1.19 -20.29
C LEU A 327 -12.39 -2.51 -20.56
N VAL A 328 -11.70 -3.60 -20.91
CA VAL A 328 -12.30 -4.94 -20.99
C VAL A 328 -12.98 -5.32 -19.65
N GLY A 329 -12.33 -5.07 -18.54
CA GLY A 329 -12.89 -5.35 -17.21
C GLY A 329 -14.05 -4.42 -16.85
N VAL A 330 -13.93 -3.13 -17.18
CA VAL A 330 -15.02 -2.17 -16.98
C VAL A 330 -16.28 -2.63 -17.73
N ARG A 331 -16.14 -3.09 -18.98
CA ARG A 331 -17.24 -3.61 -19.81
C ARG A 331 -17.92 -4.84 -19.20
N ARG A 332 -17.16 -5.76 -18.57
CA ARG A 332 -17.70 -6.96 -17.92
C ARG A 332 -18.68 -6.63 -16.80
N ILE A 333 -18.41 -5.61 -16.02
CA ILE A 333 -19.27 -5.22 -14.88
C ILE A 333 -20.54 -4.53 -15.33
N LYS A 334 -20.50 -3.81 -16.44
CA LYS A 334 -21.64 -3.02 -16.92
C LYS A 334 -22.45 -3.70 -18.02
N GLY A 335 -22.07 -4.94 -18.38
CA GLY A 335 -22.69 -5.64 -19.52
C GLY A 335 -22.16 -5.09 -20.85
N ASP A 336 -22.71 -5.22 -21.90
CA ASP A 336 -22.39 -5.12 -23.28
C ASP A 336 -21.71 -3.80 -23.75
N ALA A 337 -20.96 -3.86 -24.84
CA ALA A 337 -20.26 -2.75 -25.50
C ALA A 337 -21.16 -1.55 -25.86
N THR A 338 -22.47 -1.77 -26.08
CA THR A 338 -23.47 -0.73 -26.28
C THR A 338 -23.61 0.19 -25.06
N PHE A 339 -23.30 -0.28 -23.89
CA PHE A 339 -23.37 0.50 -22.65
C PHE A 339 -22.31 1.61 -22.62
N LEU A 340 -21.11 1.34 -23.09
CA LEU A 340 -20.04 2.35 -23.14
C LEU A 340 -20.34 3.48 -24.14
N SER A 341 -21.10 3.20 -25.21
CA SER A 341 -21.53 4.22 -26.16
C SER A 341 -22.68 5.10 -25.62
N ARG A 342 -23.51 4.58 -24.69
CA ARG A 342 -24.62 5.32 -24.06
C ARG A 342 -24.21 6.05 -22.77
N VAL A 343 -23.24 5.54 -22.02
CA VAL A 343 -22.78 6.11 -20.74
C VAL A 343 -21.57 7.03 -20.95
N GLY A 344 -21.24 7.34 -22.20
CA GLY A 344 -20.24 8.33 -22.54
C GLY A 344 -18.82 7.94 -22.09
N VAL A 345 -18.24 6.91 -22.73
CA VAL A 345 -16.79 6.91 -22.89
C VAL A 345 -16.49 8.10 -23.80
N ARG A 346 -16.40 9.29 -23.23
CA ARG A 346 -15.99 10.47 -23.97
C ARG A 346 -14.48 10.45 -24.05
N ARG A 347 -13.96 10.18 -25.23
CA ARG A 347 -12.62 10.57 -25.61
C ARG A 347 -12.63 12.10 -25.63
N ILE A 348 -12.11 12.73 -24.58
CA ILE A 348 -12.10 14.20 -24.51
C ILE A 348 -11.04 14.70 -25.47
N LYS A 349 -11.47 15.08 -26.67
CA LYS A 349 -10.78 16.10 -27.48
C LYS A 349 -11.34 17.44 -27.03
N GLY A 350 -10.72 18.06 -26.06
CA GLY A 350 -10.73 19.51 -25.91
C GLY A 350 -11.99 20.21 -25.39
N ASP A 351 -13.04 19.51 -24.88
CA ASP A 351 -14.21 20.22 -24.34
C ASP A 351 -14.77 19.53 -23.07
N ALA A 352 -14.70 20.23 -21.96
CA ALA A 352 -15.30 19.84 -20.69
C ALA A 352 -16.82 20.14 -20.71
N THR A 353 -17.63 19.23 -21.25
CA THR A 353 -19.08 19.38 -21.17
C THR A 353 -19.60 18.73 -19.88
N PHE A 354 -20.30 19.53 -19.08
CA PHE A 354 -21.00 19.20 -17.85
C PHE A 354 -21.73 17.85 -17.91
N LEU A 355 -21.42 16.96 -16.93
CA LEU A 355 -22.22 15.76 -16.66
C LEU A 355 -23.34 16.11 -15.69
N SER A 356 -24.58 15.70 -16.00
CA SER A 356 -25.68 15.82 -15.06
C SER A 356 -25.47 14.91 -13.86
N ARG A 357 -25.81 15.38 -12.66
CA ARG A 357 -25.66 14.65 -11.38
C ARG A 357 -26.58 13.42 -11.22
N GLU A 358 -27.46 13.15 -12.18
CA GLU A 358 -28.55 12.16 -12.04
C GLU A 358 -28.27 10.78 -12.62
N GLU A 359 -27.08 10.52 -13.21
CA GLU A 359 -26.79 9.21 -13.81
C GLU A 359 -26.40 8.16 -12.75
N LYS A 360 -27.22 7.12 -12.61
CA LYS A 360 -27.03 5.98 -11.71
C LYS A 360 -25.88 5.02 -12.11
N SER A 361 -25.17 5.27 -13.19
CA SER A 361 -24.06 4.45 -13.68
C SER A 361 -22.74 5.20 -13.60
N PRO A 362 -21.60 4.55 -13.26
CA PRO A 362 -20.32 5.24 -13.24
C PRO A 362 -20.01 5.81 -14.63
N ALA A 363 -19.73 7.10 -14.67
CA ALA A 363 -19.20 7.71 -15.88
C ALA A 363 -17.73 7.27 -16.04
N VAL A 364 -17.38 6.86 -17.26
CA VAL A 364 -16.02 6.41 -17.59
C VAL A 364 -15.41 7.39 -18.55
N PHE A 365 -14.28 7.96 -18.17
CA PHE A 365 -13.47 8.86 -18.98
C PHE A 365 -12.16 8.16 -19.35
N VAL A 366 -11.65 8.47 -20.52
CA VAL A 366 -10.35 7.98 -20.99
C VAL A 366 -9.50 9.17 -21.37
N GLU A 367 -8.40 9.35 -20.68
CA GLU A 367 -7.41 10.38 -20.95
C GLU A 367 -6.00 9.80 -20.77
N PRO A 368 -5.27 9.50 -21.86
CA PRO A 368 -3.93 8.90 -21.76
C PRO A 368 -2.89 9.78 -21.08
N ASP A 369 -3.01 11.09 -21.17
CA ASP A 369 -2.13 12.03 -20.45
C ASP A 369 -2.56 12.11 -18.99
N ARG A 370 -1.70 11.61 -18.09
CA ARG A 370 -2.01 11.51 -16.67
C ARG A 370 -2.23 12.87 -16.01
N ALA A 371 -1.49 13.91 -16.41
CA ALA A 371 -1.69 15.25 -15.86
C ALA A 371 -3.07 15.81 -16.23
N LYS A 372 -3.49 15.60 -17.48
CA LYS A 372 -4.82 16.00 -17.95
C LYS A 372 -5.93 15.16 -17.30
N ALA A 373 -5.70 13.86 -17.09
CA ALA A 373 -6.62 12.98 -16.40
C ALA A 373 -6.86 13.44 -14.94
N ILE A 374 -5.80 13.82 -14.23
CA ILE A 374 -5.89 14.40 -12.90
C ILE A 374 -6.66 15.72 -12.94
N SER A 375 -6.29 16.65 -13.84
CA SER A 375 -6.96 17.95 -13.99
C SER A 375 -8.45 17.78 -14.30
N LEU A 376 -8.82 16.81 -15.14
CA LEU A 376 -10.21 16.48 -15.45
C LEU A 376 -10.99 16.07 -14.20
N ALA A 377 -10.44 15.18 -13.40
CA ALA A 377 -11.08 14.75 -12.16
C ALA A 377 -11.23 15.90 -11.16
N LEU A 378 -10.20 16.74 -11.01
CA LEU A 378 -10.20 17.87 -10.07
C LEU A 378 -11.19 18.97 -10.48
N SER A 379 -11.29 19.29 -11.78
CA SER A 379 -12.23 20.30 -12.28
C SER A 379 -13.68 19.84 -12.22
N SER A 380 -13.93 18.53 -12.37
CA SER A 380 -15.26 17.94 -12.41
C SER A 380 -15.80 17.59 -11.02
N ALA A 381 -14.95 17.38 -10.04
CA ALA A 381 -15.34 16.98 -8.69
C ALA A 381 -15.94 18.15 -7.90
N ALA A 382 -17.06 17.88 -7.22
CA ALA A 382 -17.79 18.86 -6.44
C ALA A 382 -17.43 18.80 -4.95
N ALA A 383 -17.92 19.78 -4.18
CA ALA A 383 -17.82 19.74 -2.74
C ALA A 383 -18.51 18.51 -2.15
N GLY A 384 -17.81 17.79 -1.29
CA GLY A 384 -18.24 16.52 -0.70
C GLY A 384 -17.76 15.29 -1.48
N ASP A 385 -17.36 15.43 -2.75
CA ASP A 385 -16.75 14.33 -3.50
C ASP A 385 -15.38 13.94 -2.94
N VAL A 386 -14.98 12.70 -3.24
CA VAL A 386 -13.63 12.19 -2.97
C VAL A 386 -12.98 11.77 -4.27
N VAL A 387 -11.75 12.19 -4.50
CA VAL A 387 -10.94 11.82 -5.67
C VAL A 387 -9.78 10.96 -5.19
N ILE A 388 -9.69 9.74 -5.69
CA ILE A 388 -8.54 8.84 -5.48
C ILE A 388 -7.69 8.85 -6.75
N ILE A 389 -6.42 9.24 -6.60
CA ILE A 389 -5.42 9.12 -7.67
C ILE A 389 -4.54 7.93 -7.33
N ALA A 390 -4.72 6.82 -8.07
CA ALA A 390 -4.12 5.53 -7.76
C ALA A 390 -3.05 5.12 -8.78
N GLY A 391 -2.10 4.29 -8.31
CA GLY A 391 -1.05 3.66 -9.10
C GLY A 391 0.35 4.09 -8.70
N LYS A 392 0.66 5.37 -8.77
CA LYS A 392 2.01 5.90 -8.58
C LYS A 392 2.38 6.18 -7.11
N GLY A 393 1.41 6.65 -6.32
CA GLY A 393 1.65 6.94 -4.90
C GLY A 393 2.85 7.86 -4.67
N HIS A 394 3.96 7.28 -4.21
CA HIS A 394 5.21 7.99 -3.90
C HIS A 394 6.12 8.25 -5.11
N GLU A 395 5.84 7.63 -6.26
CA GLU A 395 6.68 7.75 -7.44
C GLU A 395 6.73 9.19 -7.95
N THR A 396 7.93 9.64 -8.29
CA THR A 396 8.20 11.01 -8.79
C THR A 396 8.59 11.03 -10.27
N THR A 397 8.42 9.90 -10.96
CA THR A 397 8.72 9.79 -12.40
C THR A 397 7.66 8.96 -13.11
N GLN A 398 7.47 9.24 -14.41
CA GLN A 398 6.73 8.39 -15.34
C GLN A 398 7.69 7.83 -16.39
N GLU A 399 7.68 6.52 -16.58
CA GLU A 399 8.56 5.84 -17.53
C GLU A 399 7.81 5.56 -18.85
N VAL A 400 8.31 6.15 -19.95
CA VAL A 400 7.77 5.99 -21.30
C VAL A 400 8.91 5.62 -22.25
N LYS A 401 8.83 4.48 -22.93
CA LYS A 401 9.85 3.99 -23.89
C LYS A 401 11.27 3.97 -23.30
N GLY A 402 11.40 3.52 -22.03
CA GLY A 402 12.67 3.46 -21.32
C GLY A 402 13.21 4.79 -20.79
N VAL A 403 12.54 5.91 -21.04
CA VAL A 403 12.91 7.23 -20.54
C VAL A 403 12.04 7.58 -19.34
N LYS A 404 12.66 8.01 -18.24
CA LYS A 404 11.97 8.50 -17.04
C LYS A 404 11.80 10.00 -17.10
N TYR A 405 10.57 10.46 -17.12
CA TYR A 405 10.19 11.87 -17.07
C TYR A 405 9.78 12.24 -15.63
N PRO A 406 10.12 13.40 -15.11
CA PRO A 406 9.63 13.88 -13.82
C PRO A 406 8.09 13.94 -13.82
N PHE A 407 7.46 13.26 -12.89
CA PHE A 407 6.01 13.28 -12.71
C PHE A 407 5.63 12.77 -11.32
N ASP A 408 4.94 13.58 -10.55
CA ASP A 408 4.44 13.25 -9.21
C ASP A 408 2.96 13.62 -9.13
N ASP A 409 2.11 12.64 -8.80
CA ASP A 409 0.66 12.86 -8.67
C ASP A 409 0.32 13.96 -7.66
N ARG A 410 1.06 14.04 -6.56
CA ARG A 410 0.85 15.03 -5.50
C ARG A 410 1.17 16.45 -6.00
N GLU A 411 2.27 16.59 -6.75
CA GLU A 411 2.63 17.87 -7.35
C GLU A 411 1.63 18.28 -8.44
N ALA A 412 1.11 17.32 -9.23
CA ALA A 412 0.05 17.59 -10.20
C ALA A 412 -1.21 18.14 -9.53
N VAL A 413 -1.60 17.59 -8.37
CA VAL A 413 -2.71 18.11 -7.57
C VAL A 413 -2.39 19.50 -7.03
N ARG A 414 -1.23 19.72 -6.42
CA ARG A 414 -0.84 21.03 -5.83
C ARG A 414 -0.71 22.13 -6.88
N ALA A 415 -0.26 21.78 -8.08
CA ALA A 415 -0.07 22.71 -9.18
C ALA A 415 -1.37 23.07 -9.92
N TYR A 416 -2.48 22.36 -9.68
CA TYR A 416 -3.77 22.64 -10.31
C TYR A 416 -4.28 24.04 -9.90
N LYS A 417 -4.56 24.89 -10.90
CA LYS A 417 -4.95 26.30 -10.68
C LYS A 417 -6.44 26.58 -10.85
N GLY A 418 -7.24 25.53 -11.01
CA GLY A 418 -8.62 25.69 -11.48
C GLY A 418 -8.67 25.89 -12.99
N ASP A 419 -9.84 25.74 -13.56
CA ASP A 419 -10.03 26.15 -14.95
C ASP A 419 -9.92 27.68 -15.01
N SER A 420 -8.95 28.17 -15.79
CA SER A 420 -8.92 29.59 -16.12
C SER A 420 -10.19 29.89 -16.91
N VAL A 421 -11.13 30.59 -16.29
CA VAL A 421 -12.36 31.12 -16.91
C VAL A 421 -11.98 32.09 -18.00
#